data_8ea4499e134afaa2b6234ac62a08b55d
#
_entry.id   8ea4499e134afaa2b6234ac62a08b55d
#
_cell.length_a   1.000
_cell.length_b   1.000
_cell.length_c   1.000
_cell.angle_alpha   90.00
_cell.angle_beta   90.00
_cell.angle_gamma   90.00
#
_symmetry.space_group_name_H-M   'P 1'
#
loop_
_entity.id
_entity.type
_entity.pdbx_description
1 polymer ?
#
loop_
_entity_poly.entity_id
_entity_poly.type
_entity_poly.pdbx_seq_one_letter_code
_entity_poly.pdbx_strand_id
1 'polypeptide(L)'
;MTTRIKVDLRSDTVTRPDEPMRRAMHEAVVGDDVLGDDPTVQELEARYAELVGKEAALFTPSGSMANQIAVAAWTRGGDEIICGAQCHILEYEYGAPAFLARVLAREAPVRQGSPDPDAVRAFYKSGAFHSSRTSLLCLENTHNRLGGVIADQGLFEEL
;
A
#
# COMPACT_ATOMS: atom_id res chain seq x y z
N MET A 1 28.73 9.43 25.92
CA MET A 1 28.60 10.35 24.76
C MET A 1 27.72 9.66 23.72
N THR A 2 26.52 10.11 23.53
CA THR A 2 25.62 9.57 22.48
C THR A 2 26.13 10.07 21.12
N THR A 3 26.63 9.18 20.31
CA THR A 3 27.05 9.51 18.94
C THR A 3 25.82 10.01 18.18
N ARG A 4 25.78 11.29 17.84
CA ARG A 4 24.68 11.86 17.04
C ARG A 4 24.78 11.30 15.63
N ILE A 5 23.83 10.43 15.25
CA ILE A 5 23.73 9.89 13.90
C ILE A 5 23.44 11.08 12.98
N LYS A 6 24.33 11.34 12.01
CA LYS A 6 24.18 12.45 11.06
C LYS A 6 23.21 12.12 9.92
N VAL A 7 23.16 10.87 9.53
CA VAL A 7 22.29 10.35 8.47
C VAL A 7 21.68 9.05 8.99
N ASP A 8 20.38 8.95 8.98
CA ASP A 8 19.65 7.77 9.44
C ASP A 8 18.78 7.23 8.29
N LEU A 9 19.18 6.11 7.74
CA LEU A 9 18.54 5.43 6.61
C LEU A 9 17.92 4.09 7.02
N ARG A 10 17.63 3.89 8.31
CA ARG A 10 17.06 2.62 8.81
C ARG A 10 15.62 2.40 8.34
N SER A 11 14.85 3.46 8.20
CA SER A 11 13.42 3.41 7.82
C SER A 11 12.94 4.82 7.45
N ASP A 12 11.96 4.92 6.58
CA ASP A 12 11.19 6.14 6.32
C ASP A 12 10.52 6.68 7.60
N THR A 13 10.15 5.80 8.52
CA THR A 13 9.50 6.16 9.80
C THR A 13 10.38 6.97 10.75
N VAL A 14 11.69 7.05 10.54
CA VAL A 14 12.58 7.90 11.35
C VAL A 14 12.64 9.35 10.84
N THR A 15 12.03 9.65 9.71
CA THR A 15 11.93 11.01 9.17
C THR A 15 11.13 11.92 10.10
N ARG A 16 11.43 13.20 10.08
CA ARG A 16 10.77 14.17 10.95
C ARG A 16 10.28 15.34 10.10
N PRO A 17 9.13 15.92 10.45
CA PRO A 17 8.67 17.13 9.78
C PRO A 17 9.66 18.26 10.01
N ASP A 18 9.93 19.02 8.96
CA ASP A 18 10.71 20.26 9.02
C ASP A 18 9.87 21.43 9.57
N GLU A 19 10.46 22.61 9.70
CA GLU A 19 9.76 23.76 10.27
C GLU A 19 8.56 24.25 9.43
N PRO A 20 8.64 24.31 8.08
CA PRO A 20 7.45 24.59 7.26
C PRO A 20 6.31 23.59 7.47
N MET A 21 6.61 22.29 7.53
CA MET A 21 5.60 21.25 7.79
C MET A 21 4.96 21.42 9.18
N ARG A 22 5.77 21.70 10.21
CA ARG A 22 5.26 21.93 11.57
C ARG A 22 4.34 23.16 11.62
N ARG A 23 4.69 24.21 10.91
CA ARG A 23 3.87 25.41 10.81
C ARG A 23 2.54 25.11 10.10
N ALA A 24 2.58 24.40 8.98
CA ALA A 24 1.37 23.98 8.28
C ALA A 24 0.43 23.16 9.18
N MET A 25 0.97 22.23 9.97
CA MET A 25 0.18 21.47 10.95
C MET A 25 -0.44 22.37 12.02
N HIS A 26 0.31 23.38 12.51
CA HIS A 26 -0.17 24.30 13.55
C HIS A 26 -1.27 25.23 13.05
N GLU A 27 -1.16 25.66 11.80
CA GLU A 27 -2.07 26.63 11.16
C GLU A 27 -3.26 25.95 10.45
N ALA A 28 -3.26 24.62 10.34
CA ALA A 28 -4.32 23.90 9.66
C ALA A 28 -5.70 24.19 10.26
N VAL A 29 -6.66 24.50 9.43
CA VAL A 29 -8.06 24.57 9.82
C VAL A 29 -8.58 23.15 9.94
N VAL A 30 -9.15 22.82 11.10
CA VAL A 30 -9.67 21.50 11.39
C VAL A 30 -11.19 21.53 11.51
N GLY A 31 -11.83 20.41 11.21
CA GLY A 31 -13.26 20.18 11.36
C GLY A 31 -13.55 18.73 11.67
N ASP A 32 -14.81 18.35 11.67
CA ASP A 32 -15.23 16.96 11.88
C ASP A 32 -15.23 16.21 10.55
N ASP A 33 -14.26 15.30 10.39
CA ASP A 33 -14.12 14.49 9.17
C ASP A 33 -15.29 13.52 8.99
N VAL A 34 -15.91 13.03 10.06
CA VAL A 34 -17.09 12.15 10.00
C VAL A 34 -18.30 12.86 9.38
N LEU A 35 -18.45 14.15 9.67
CA LEU A 35 -19.49 14.99 9.07
C LEU A 35 -19.06 15.58 7.71
N GLY A 36 -17.82 15.37 7.31
CA GLY A 36 -17.27 15.96 6.10
C GLY A 36 -17.02 17.46 6.22
N ASP A 37 -16.72 17.95 7.42
CA ASP A 37 -16.54 19.36 7.71
C ASP A 37 -15.06 19.78 7.85
N ASP A 38 -14.10 18.83 7.72
CA ASP A 38 -12.66 19.16 7.79
C ASP A 38 -12.14 19.67 6.44
N PRO A 39 -11.87 20.99 6.29
CA PRO A 39 -11.45 21.54 5.01
C PRO A 39 -10.03 21.13 4.62
N THR A 40 -9.17 20.81 5.60
CA THR A 40 -7.79 20.39 5.34
C THR A 40 -7.74 18.98 4.79
N VAL A 41 -8.56 18.09 5.32
CA VAL A 41 -8.70 16.71 4.78
C VAL A 41 -9.29 16.76 3.37
N GLN A 42 -10.36 17.53 3.16
CA GLN A 42 -10.97 17.68 1.83
C GLN A 42 -9.99 18.22 0.78
N GLU A 43 -9.19 19.23 1.15
CA GLU A 43 -8.16 19.77 0.25
C GLU A 43 -7.09 18.72 -0.07
N LEU A 44 -6.64 17.96 0.93
CA LEU A 44 -5.65 16.88 0.75
C LEU A 44 -6.16 15.82 -0.23
N GLU A 45 -7.39 15.35 -0.05
CA GLU A 45 -8.02 14.35 -0.91
C GLU A 45 -8.19 14.85 -2.33
N ALA A 46 -8.69 16.07 -2.51
CA ALA A 46 -8.86 16.68 -3.83
C ALA A 46 -7.52 16.83 -4.58
N ARG A 47 -6.50 17.36 -3.90
CA ARG A 47 -5.16 17.53 -4.48
C ARG A 47 -4.49 16.21 -4.84
N TYR A 48 -4.64 15.19 -3.98
CA TYR A 48 -4.06 13.89 -4.26
C TYR A 48 -4.77 13.20 -5.43
N ALA A 49 -6.10 13.27 -5.48
CA ALA A 49 -6.87 12.74 -6.59
C ALA A 49 -6.45 13.39 -7.94
N GLU A 50 -6.31 14.72 -7.96
CA GLU A 50 -5.81 15.44 -9.14
C GLU A 50 -4.39 14.99 -9.53
N LEU A 51 -3.47 14.92 -8.56
CA LEU A 51 -2.08 14.54 -8.79
C LEU A 51 -1.93 13.18 -9.45
N VAL A 52 -2.76 12.22 -9.05
CA VAL A 52 -2.71 10.84 -9.57
C VAL A 52 -3.72 10.59 -10.70
N GLY A 53 -4.47 11.61 -11.13
CA GLY A 53 -5.46 11.52 -12.20
C GLY A 53 -6.62 10.58 -11.89
N LYS A 54 -7.08 10.56 -10.63
CA LYS A 54 -8.21 9.73 -10.17
C LYS A 54 -9.41 10.60 -9.82
N GLU A 55 -10.59 9.97 -9.81
CA GLU A 55 -11.87 10.62 -9.50
C GLU A 55 -11.92 11.13 -8.05
N ALA A 56 -11.37 10.36 -7.12
CA ALA A 56 -11.37 10.68 -5.69
C ALA A 56 -10.15 10.06 -4.99
N ALA A 57 -9.89 10.53 -3.79
CA ALA A 57 -8.94 9.94 -2.85
C ALA A 57 -9.60 9.83 -1.46
N LEU A 58 -9.06 8.99 -0.62
CA LEU A 58 -9.49 8.82 0.76
C LEU A 58 -8.27 8.96 1.68
N PHE A 59 -8.33 9.91 2.60
CA PHE A 59 -7.33 10.03 3.65
C PHE A 59 -7.45 8.87 4.66
N THR A 60 -6.33 8.32 5.07
CA THR A 60 -6.26 7.31 6.12
C THR A 60 -5.12 7.63 7.08
N PRO A 61 -5.27 7.37 8.39
CA PRO A 61 -4.26 7.69 9.39
C PRO A 61 -3.00 6.81 9.30
N SER A 62 -3.00 5.76 8.48
CA SER A 62 -1.83 4.91 8.25
C SER A 62 -1.84 4.23 6.88
N GLY A 63 -0.66 3.94 6.35
CA GLY A 63 -0.51 3.16 5.12
C GLY A 63 -1.08 1.75 5.25
N SER A 64 -0.93 1.10 6.41
CA SER A 64 -1.55 -0.21 6.64
C SER A 64 -3.08 -0.15 6.52
N MET A 65 -3.72 0.88 7.05
CA MET A 65 -5.16 1.06 6.88
C MET A 65 -5.54 1.24 5.41
N ALA A 66 -4.79 2.05 4.66
CA ALA A 66 -4.99 2.24 3.22
C ALA A 66 -4.91 0.90 2.46
N ASN A 67 -3.86 0.12 2.72
CA ASN A 67 -3.68 -1.19 2.09
C ASN A 67 -4.83 -2.14 2.41
N GLN A 68 -5.27 -2.21 3.67
CA GLN A 68 -6.33 -3.12 4.07
C GLN A 68 -7.69 -2.71 3.50
N ILE A 69 -7.99 -1.43 3.41
CA ILE A 69 -9.19 -0.91 2.73
C ILE A 69 -9.15 -1.31 1.25
N ALA A 70 -8.02 -1.10 0.57
CA ALA A 70 -7.86 -1.47 -0.83
C ALA A 70 -8.06 -2.97 -1.05
N VAL A 71 -7.44 -3.82 -0.24
CA VAL A 71 -7.63 -5.27 -0.34
C VAL A 71 -9.10 -5.65 -0.11
N ALA A 72 -9.73 -5.12 0.94
CA ALA A 72 -11.12 -5.44 1.27
C ALA A 72 -12.12 -4.94 0.20
N ALA A 73 -11.84 -3.81 -0.44
CA ALA A 73 -12.71 -3.25 -1.49
C ALA A 73 -12.72 -4.11 -2.77
N TRP A 74 -11.61 -4.80 -3.08
CA TRP A 74 -11.45 -5.58 -4.30
C TRP A 74 -11.63 -7.09 -4.13
N THR A 75 -11.84 -7.56 -2.90
CA THR A 75 -11.90 -8.99 -2.61
C THR A 75 -13.15 -9.38 -1.83
N ARG A 76 -13.40 -10.68 -1.77
CA ARG A 76 -14.40 -11.29 -0.91
C ARG A 76 -13.75 -12.36 -0.05
N GLY A 77 -14.30 -12.64 1.11
CA GLY A 77 -13.79 -13.71 1.96
C GLY A 77 -13.72 -15.04 1.20
N GLY A 78 -12.54 -15.67 1.24
CA GLY A 78 -12.22 -16.90 0.49
C GLY A 78 -11.54 -16.67 -0.87
N ASP A 79 -11.46 -15.44 -1.35
CA ASP A 79 -10.65 -15.10 -2.54
C ASP A 79 -9.15 -15.29 -2.26
N GLU A 80 -8.38 -15.42 -3.33
CA GLU A 80 -6.91 -15.42 -3.29
C GLU A 80 -6.38 -14.10 -3.85
N ILE A 81 -5.37 -13.55 -3.19
CA ILE A 81 -4.58 -12.44 -3.71
C ILE A 81 -3.18 -12.94 -4.04
N ILE A 82 -2.56 -12.38 -5.08
CA ILE A 82 -1.16 -12.63 -5.41
C ILE A 82 -0.35 -11.39 -5.04
N CYS A 83 0.78 -11.59 -4.38
CA CYS A 83 1.69 -10.53 -3.95
C CYS A 83 3.12 -10.92 -4.30
N GLY A 84 4.01 -9.95 -4.41
CA GLY A 84 5.45 -10.22 -4.45
C GLY A 84 5.94 -10.82 -3.13
N ALA A 85 6.90 -11.73 -3.20
CA ALA A 85 7.54 -12.29 -2.01
C ALA A 85 8.15 -11.19 -1.14
N GLN A 86 8.01 -11.32 0.17
CA GLN A 86 8.49 -10.36 1.17
C GLN A 86 7.85 -8.95 1.06
N CYS A 87 6.68 -8.83 0.44
CA CYS A 87 5.98 -7.56 0.35
C CYS A 87 5.47 -7.08 1.73
N HIS A 88 5.33 -5.77 1.88
CA HIS A 88 4.99 -5.12 3.14
C HIS A 88 3.65 -5.62 3.73
N ILE A 89 2.63 -5.81 2.89
CA ILE A 89 1.29 -6.21 3.34
C ILE A 89 1.26 -7.60 4.00
N LEU A 90 2.24 -8.45 3.69
CA LEU A 90 2.37 -9.79 4.30
C LEU A 90 3.32 -9.77 5.51
N GLU A 91 4.45 -9.06 5.41
CA GLU A 91 5.52 -9.11 6.41
C GLU A 91 5.25 -8.22 7.64
N TYR A 92 4.62 -7.04 7.44
CA TYR A 92 4.59 -5.99 8.46
C TYR A 92 3.20 -5.54 8.89
N GLU A 93 2.13 -6.12 8.34
CA GLU A 93 0.76 -5.70 8.64
C GLU A 93 -0.02 -6.73 9.48
N TYR A 94 0.68 -7.48 10.33
CA TYR A 94 0.10 -8.39 11.34
C TYR A 94 -0.87 -9.45 10.77
N GLY A 95 -0.70 -9.87 9.51
CA GLY A 95 -1.61 -10.80 8.87
C GLY A 95 -2.99 -10.20 8.56
N ALA A 96 -3.07 -8.88 8.49
CA ALA A 96 -4.32 -8.16 8.29
C ALA A 96 -5.11 -8.58 7.02
N PRO A 97 -4.51 -8.91 5.88
CA PRO A 97 -5.26 -9.42 4.73
C PRO A 97 -6.08 -10.66 5.05
N ALA A 98 -5.50 -11.60 5.82
CA ALA A 98 -6.20 -12.81 6.22
C ALA A 98 -7.27 -12.54 7.29
N PHE A 99 -6.99 -11.63 8.24
CA PHE A 99 -7.90 -11.34 9.34
C PHE A 99 -9.07 -10.43 8.93
N LEU A 100 -8.79 -9.34 8.20
CA LEU A 100 -9.79 -8.33 7.83
C LEU A 100 -10.54 -8.70 6.56
N ALA A 101 -9.82 -8.94 5.47
CA ALA A 101 -10.41 -9.28 4.18
C ALA A 101 -10.72 -10.78 4.04
N ARG A 102 -10.18 -11.63 4.93
CA ARG A 102 -10.39 -13.09 4.90
C ARG A 102 -9.94 -13.72 3.59
N VAL A 103 -8.85 -13.24 3.03
CA VAL A 103 -8.28 -13.73 1.78
C VAL A 103 -7.10 -14.65 2.01
N LEU A 104 -6.83 -15.51 1.03
CA LEU A 104 -5.61 -16.31 0.96
C LEU A 104 -4.55 -15.49 0.22
N ALA A 105 -3.36 -15.38 0.78
CA ALA A 105 -2.24 -14.72 0.10
C ALA A 105 -1.30 -15.76 -0.52
N ARG A 106 -0.88 -15.50 -1.74
CA ARG A 106 0.10 -16.29 -2.48
C ARG A 106 1.27 -15.40 -2.87
N GLU A 107 2.46 -15.80 -2.43
CA GLU A 107 3.68 -15.09 -2.75
C GLU A 107 4.26 -15.57 -4.09
N ALA A 108 4.39 -14.65 -5.04
CA ALA A 108 5.12 -14.85 -6.27
C ALA A 108 6.58 -14.42 -6.10
N PRO A 109 7.55 -15.13 -6.71
CA PRO A 109 8.93 -14.66 -6.78
C PRO A 109 8.99 -13.23 -7.31
N VAL A 110 9.98 -12.45 -6.83
CA VAL A 110 10.16 -11.06 -7.26
C VAL A 110 11.33 -10.96 -8.24
N ARG A 111 11.10 -10.28 -9.34
CA ARG A 111 12.08 -9.94 -10.36
C ARG A 111 12.10 -8.42 -10.53
N GLN A 112 13.25 -7.79 -10.35
CA GLN A 112 13.43 -6.33 -10.49
C GLN A 112 12.37 -5.49 -9.74
N GLY A 113 12.05 -5.89 -8.51
CA GLY A 113 11.09 -5.17 -7.66
C GLY A 113 9.62 -5.46 -7.93
N SER A 114 9.29 -6.28 -8.93
CA SER A 114 7.92 -6.66 -9.29
C SER A 114 7.70 -8.16 -9.12
N PRO A 115 6.49 -8.64 -8.80
CA PRO A 115 6.17 -10.06 -8.94
C PRO A 115 6.49 -10.56 -10.35
N ASP A 116 7.08 -11.76 -10.43
CA ASP A 116 7.43 -12.35 -11.73
C ASP A 116 6.16 -12.66 -12.52
N PRO A 117 5.97 -12.10 -13.74
CA PRO A 117 4.76 -12.30 -14.53
C PRO A 117 4.46 -13.76 -14.86
N ASP A 118 5.48 -14.59 -15.08
CA ASP A 118 5.26 -16.01 -15.37
C ASP A 118 4.74 -16.75 -14.14
N ALA A 119 5.25 -16.42 -12.96
CA ALA A 119 4.74 -16.98 -11.70
C ALA A 119 3.31 -16.49 -11.42
N VAL A 120 3.01 -15.22 -11.67
CA VAL A 120 1.65 -14.66 -11.51
C VAL A 120 0.67 -15.40 -12.43
N ARG A 121 1.00 -15.59 -13.72
CA ARG A 121 0.17 -16.36 -14.66
C ARG A 121 -0.03 -17.81 -14.21
N ALA A 122 1.04 -18.45 -13.71
CA ALA A 122 0.96 -19.84 -13.21
C ALA A 122 0.10 -19.97 -11.94
N PHE A 123 0.05 -18.94 -11.12
CA PHE A 123 -0.73 -18.93 -9.88
C PHE A 123 -2.18 -18.50 -10.07
N TYR A 124 -2.48 -17.79 -11.15
CA TYR A 124 -3.83 -17.29 -11.41
C TYR A 124 -4.85 -18.42 -11.47
N LYS A 125 -5.98 -18.21 -10.78
CA LYS A 125 -7.12 -19.13 -10.75
C LYS A 125 -8.39 -18.37 -11.07
N SER A 126 -9.15 -18.87 -12.03
CA SER A 126 -10.43 -18.29 -12.43
C SER A 126 -11.57 -18.51 -11.41
N GLY A 127 -11.35 -19.34 -10.39
CA GLY A 127 -12.38 -19.70 -9.42
C GLY A 127 -13.26 -20.87 -9.87
N ALA A 128 -12.67 -21.96 -10.35
CA ALA A 128 -13.39 -23.21 -10.62
C ALA A 128 -13.94 -23.83 -9.33
N PHE A 129 -14.93 -24.72 -9.46
CA PHE A 129 -15.78 -25.23 -8.36
C PHE A 129 -15.07 -25.63 -7.06
N HIS A 130 -13.82 -26.06 -7.09
CA HIS A 130 -13.04 -26.48 -5.92
C HIS A 130 -11.86 -25.57 -5.58
N SER A 131 -11.75 -24.37 -6.18
CA SER A 131 -10.63 -23.50 -5.95
C SER A 131 -11.06 -22.06 -5.62
N SER A 132 -10.30 -21.40 -4.75
CA SER A 132 -10.40 -19.96 -4.56
C SER A 132 -10.17 -19.23 -5.88
N ARG A 133 -10.85 -18.11 -6.05
CA ARG A 133 -10.63 -17.23 -7.20
C ARG A 133 -9.50 -16.26 -6.88
N THR A 134 -8.54 -16.08 -7.78
CA THR A 134 -7.61 -14.96 -7.72
C THR A 134 -8.35 -13.69 -8.14
N SER A 135 -8.48 -12.72 -7.22
CA SER A 135 -9.25 -11.50 -7.44
C SER A 135 -8.41 -10.23 -7.42
N LEU A 136 -7.19 -10.29 -6.90
CA LEU A 136 -6.34 -9.11 -6.77
C LEU A 136 -4.87 -9.49 -6.94
N LEU A 137 -4.12 -8.68 -7.66
CA LEU A 137 -2.67 -8.65 -7.69
C LEU A 137 -2.20 -7.40 -6.94
N CYS A 138 -1.38 -7.60 -5.91
CA CYS A 138 -0.82 -6.52 -5.11
C CYS A 138 0.62 -6.24 -5.55
N LEU A 139 0.88 -4.99 -5.88
CA LEU A 139 2.20 -4.50 -6.28
C LEU A 139 2.74 -3.55 -5.22
N GLU A 140 4.03 -3.62 -4.94
CA GLU A 140 4.71 -2.73 -4.00
C GLU A 140 5.78 -1.92 -4.74
N ASN A 141 5.66 -0.60 -4.68
CA ASN A 141 6.64 0.30 -5.25
C ASN A 141 6.79 1.56 -4.34
N THR A 142 7.95 1.81 -3.82
CA THR A 142 9.23 1.08 -3.95
C THR A 142 9.26 -0.12 -3.00
N HIS A 143 9.90 -1.23 -3.40
CA HIS A 143 9.87 -2.46 -2.61
C HIS A 143 10.74 -2.36 -1.36
N ASN A 144 10.13 -2.34 -0.18
CA ASN A 144 10.80 -2.06 1.09
C ASN A 144 11.93 -3.05 1.41
N ARG A 145 11.64 -4.36 1.42
CA ARG A 145 12.62 -5.40 1.79
C ARG A 145 13.78 -5.53 0.81
N LEU A 146 13.61 -5.08 -0.41
CA LEU A 146 14.67 -5.08 -1.43
C LEU A 146 15.49 -3.76 -1.44
N GLY A 147 15.39 -2.96 -0.38
CA GLY A 147 16.17 -1.73 -0.23
C GLY A 147 15.60 -0.53 -0.97
N GLY A 148 14.28 -0.49 -1.18
CA GLY A 148 13.61 0.62 -1.86
C GLY A 148 13.78 0.59 -3.38
N VAL A 149 13.95 -0.60 -3.97
CA VAL A 149 14.07 -0.74 -5.42
C VAL A 149 12.80 -0.27 -6.12
N ILE A 150 12.96 0.50 -7.17
CA ILE A 150 11.88 0.90 -8.05
C ILE A 150 11.54 -0.29 -8.94
N ALA A 151 10.27 -0.68 -8.97
CA ALA A 151 9.83 -1.75 -9.81
C ALA A 151 9.95 -1.39 -11.30
N ASP A 152 10.36 -2.36 -12.12
CA ASP A 152 10.45 -2.18 -13.57
C ASP A 152 9.06 -2.00 -14.17
N GLN A 153 8.84 -0.88 -14.86
CA GLN A 153 7.53 -0.55 -15.44
C GLN A 153 7.14 -1.52 -16.55
N GLY A 154 8.09 -2.01 -17.33
CA GLY A 154 7.82 -3.00 -18.37
C GLY A 154 7.25 -4.30 -17.81
N LEU A 155 7.71 -4.72 -16.61
CA LEU A 155 7.13 -5.87 -15.91
C LEU A 155 5.70 -5.60 -15.41
N PHE A 156 5.38 -4.38 -15.03
CA PHE A 156 4.01 -4.02 -14.65
C PHE A 156 3.06 -4.09 -15.84
N GLU A 157 3.51 -3.73 -17.03
CA GLU A 157 2.72 -3.81 -18.27
C GLU A 157 2.49 -5.25 -18.73
N GLU A 158 3.31 -6.20 -18.30
CA GLU A 158 3.14 -7.63 -18.57
C GLU A 158 2.12 -8.31 -17.63
N LEU A 159 1.81 -7.70 -16.48
CA LEU A 159 0.90 -8.21 -15.44
C LEU A 159 -0.56 -7.84 -15.71
#